data_2d5a6df3efb616d523e5d39ec49111cc
#
_entry.id   2d5a6df3efb616d523e5d39ec49111cc
#
_cell.length_a   1.000
_cell.length_b   1.000
_cell.length_c   1.000
_cell.angle_alpha   90.00
_cell.angle_beta   90.00
_cell.angle_gamma   90.00
#
_symmetry.space_group_name_H-M   'P 1'
#
loop_
_entity.id
_entity.type
_entity.pdbx_description
1 polymer ?
#
loop_
_entity_poly.entity_id
_entity_poly.type
_entity_poly.pdbx_seq_one_letter_code
_entity_poly.pdbx_strand_id
1 'polypeptide(L)'
;MSIVEWNEETKKEIQDMINEGITSFKLYMTYPAMIVDDEDLYKIIKSLNEKGCFAGVHCENAGVIDALIQEAKAQGKLGPENHPLVRPDTMEAEAVHRLLVIAKEAGAPVMVVHLTNRKAYEEIIRARENGQTVICRRPVLSILLLERQRLIPNLISKVAKY
;
A
#
# COMPACT_ATOMS: atom_id res chain seq x y z
N MET A 1 -7.72 -6.29 11.27
CA MET A 1 -8.99 -5.58 11.00
C MET A 1 -8.77 -4.52 9.93
N SER A 2 -9.73 -4.27 9.03
CA SER A 2 -9.64 -3.18 8.03
C SER A 2 -10.52 -2.02 8.47
N ILE A 3 -10.01 -0.79 8.32
CA ILE A 3 -10.76 0.44 8.53
C ILE A 3 -11.01 1.04 7.15
N VAL A 4 -12.28 1.30 6.82
CA VAL A 4 -12.72 1.79 5.51
C VAL A 4 -13.47 3.11 5.59
N GLU A 5 -13.73 3.59 6.80
CA GLU A 5 -14.35 4.88 7.09
C GLU A 5 -13.89 5.41 8.45
N TRP A 6 -14.00 6.71 8.66
CA TRP A 6 -13.60 7.36 9.91
C TRP A 6 -14.76 8.17 10.49
N ASN A 7 -15.41 7.62 11.51
CA ASN A 7 -16.51 8.23 12.24
C ASN A 7 -16.48 7.83 13.72
N GLU A 8 -17.41 8.28 14.52
CA GLU A 8 -17.45 8.01 15.97
C GLU A 8 -17.69 6.53 16.29
N GLU A 9 -18.44 5.82 15.45
CA GLU A 9 -18.69 4.38 15.60
C GLU A 9 -17.41 3.59 15.35
N THR A 10 -16.69 3.87 14.25
CA THR A 10 -15.41 3.25 13.92
C THR A 10 -14.35 3.49 15.02
N LYS A 11 -14.32 4.69 15.62
CA LYS A 11 -13.42 4.98 16.75
C LYS A 11 -13.69 4.09 17.95
N LYS A 12 -14.97 3.82 18.22
CA LYS A 12 -15.39 2.94 19.31
C LYS A 12 -15.03 1.49 19.02
N GLU A 13 -15.33 1.01 17.80
CA GLU A 13 -14.98 -0.34 17.37
C GLU A 13 -13.46 -0.60 17.42
N ILE A 14 -12.64 0.39 17.02
CA ILE A 14 -11.19 0.30 17.16
C ILE A 14 -10.79 0.10 18.62
N GLN A 15 -11.41 0.84 19.55
CA GLN A 15 -11.10 0.69 20.96
C GLN A 15 -11.51 -0.71 21.48
N ASP A 16 -12.67 -1.21 21.06
CA ASP A 16 -13.12 -2.55 21.42
C ASP A 16 -12.14 -3.62 20.88
N MET A 17 -11.65 -3.47 19.63
CA MET A 17 -10.65 -4.37 19.06
C MET A 17 -9.32 -4.32 19.81
N ILE A 18 -8.88 -3.13 20.25
CA ILE A 18 -7.67 -2.98 21.07
C ILE A 18 -7.83 -3.70 22.41
N ASN A 19 -8.98 -3.61 23.04
CA ASN A 19 -9.28 -4.32 24.29
C ASN A 19 -9.23 -5.85 24.13
N GLU A 20 -9.54 -6.35 22.90
CA GLU A 20 -9.39 -7.77 22.52
C GLU A 20 -7.96 -8.14 22.09
N GLY A 21 -7.00 -7.21 22.20
CA GLY A 21 -5.58 -7.44 21.89
C GLY A 21 -5.18 -7.21 20.43
N ILE A 22 -6.04 -6.65 19.60
CA ILE A 22 -5.70 -6.30 18.21
C ILE A 22 -4.99 -4.94 18.18
N THR A 23 -3.72 -4.92 17.77
CA THR A 23 -2.86 -3.72 17.77
C THR A 23 -2.44 -3.25 16.40
N SER A 24 -2.90 -3.92 15.33
CA SER A 24 -2.58 -3.56 13.95
C SER A 24 -3.83 -3.52 13.08
N PHE A 25 -3.92 -2.48 12.26
CA PHE A 25 -5.09 -2.20 11.43
C PHE A 25 -4.68 -2.03 9.97
N LYS A 26 -5.57 -2.41 9.05
CA LYS A 26 -5.33 -2.33 7.61
C LYS A 26 -6.11 -1.16 7.00
N LEU A 27 -5.41 -0.35 6.18
CA LEU A 27 -5.96 0.76 5.41
C LEU A 27 -5.66 0.57 3.92
N TYR A 28 -6.42 1.25 3.09
CA TYR A 28 -6.30 1.18 1.65
C TYR A 28 -6.32 2.58 1.02
N MET A 29 -5.38 2.85 0.13
CA MET A 29 -5.34 4.06 -0.70
C MET A 29 -5.91 3.80 -2.10
N THR A 30 -6.51 2.65 -2.32
CA THR A 30 -7.18 2.24 -3.55
C THR A 30 -8.36 1.31 -3.24
N TYR A 31 -9.08 0.89 -4.28
CA TYR A 31 -10.32 0.10 -4.22
C TYR A 31 -11.52 0.91 -3.71
N PRO A 32 -12.49 1.26 -4.62
CA PRO A 32 -13.59 2.19 -4.32
C PRO A 32 -14.41 1.87 -3.06
N ALA A 33 -14.54 0.59 -2.71
CA ALA A 33 -15.27 0.15 -1.51
C ALA A 33 -14.44 0.20 -0.21
N MET A 34 -13.15 0.51 -0.27
CA MET A 34 -12.24 0.43 0.88
C MET A 34 -11.31 1.63 1.02
N ILE A 35 -11.29 2.51 0.02
CA ILE A 35 -10.37 3.65 -0.02
C ILE A 35 -10.68 4.63 1.12
N VAL A 36 -9.62 5.03 1.80
CA VAL A 36 -9.63 6.10 2.81
C VAL A 36 -8.94 7.31 2.18
N ASP A 37 -9.54 8.49 2.28
CA ASP A 37 -8.95 9.71 1.77
C ASP A 37 -7.77 10.20 2.64
N ASP A 38 -7.05 11.19 2.17
CA ASP A 38 -5.81 11.65 2.83
C ASP A 38 -6.09 12.30 4.20
N GLU A 39 -7.24 12.96 4.38
CA GLU A 39 -7.64 13.57 5.66
C GLU A 39 -7.93 12.48 6.71
N ASP A 40 -8.73 11.49 6.34
CA ASP A 40 -9.07 10.40 7.24
C ASP A 40 -7.86 9.49 7.48
N LEU A 41 -7.02 9.25 6.46
CA LEU A 41 -5.77 8.52 6.60
C LEU A 41 -4.85 9.17 7.67
N TYR A 42 -4.70 10.49 7.64
CA TYR A 42 -3.96 11.24 8.66
C TYR A 42 -4.56 11.06 10.05
N LYS A 43 -5.88 11.24 10.20
CA LYS A 43 -6.60 11.13 11.48
C LYS A 43 -6.50 9.73 12.07
N ILE A 44 -6.69 8.70 11.24
CA ILE A 44 -6.61 7.29 11.66
C ILE A 44 -5.20 6.96 12.13
N ILE A 45 -4.17 7.26 11.33
CA ILE A 45 -2.77 6.95 11.65
C ILE A 45 -2.38 7.63 12.97
N LYS A 46 -2.74 8.90 13.15
CA LYS A 46 -2.49 9.64 14.38
C LYS A 46 -3.18 9.00 15.59
N SER A 47 -4.48 8.71 15.47
CA SER A 47 -5.26 8.09 16.55
C SER A 47 -4.76 6.71 16.93
N LEU A 48 -4.35 5.88 15.94
CA LEU A 48 -3.77 4.57 16.21
C LEU A 48 -2.44 4.69 16.97
N ASN A 49 -1.57 5.63 16.56
CA ASN A 49 -0.31 5.86 17.24
C ASN A 49 -0.49 6.29 18.70
N GLU A 50 -1.44 7.19 18.99
CA GLU A 50 -1.78 7.62 20.34
C GLU A 50 -2.22 6.45 21.25
N LYS A 51 -2.74 5.38 20.65
CA LYS A 51 -3.19 4.14 21.34
C LYS A 51 -2.13 3.03 21.34
N GLY A 52 -0.90 3.30 20.90
CA GLY A 52 0.17 2.30 20.80
C GLY A 52 -0.05 1.26 19.69
N CYS A 53 -0.90 1.56 18.72
CA CYS A 53 -1.22 0.73 17.57
C CYS A 53 -0.58 1.30 16.30
N PHE A 54 -0.60 0.53 15.21
CA PHE A 54 -0.09 1.01 13.92
C PHE A 54 -0.94 0.56 12.74
N ALA A 55 -0.79 1.28 11.63
CA ALA A 55 -1.49 1.01 10.38
C ALA A 55 -0.57 0.28 9.39
N GLY A 56 -1.11 -0.78 8.78
CA GLY A 56 -0.57 -1.39 7.56
C GLY A 56 -1.36 -0.91 6.35
N VAL A 57 -0.71 -0.27 5.37
CA VAL A 57 -1.40 0.43 4.29
C VAL A 57 -1.10 -0.19 2.94
N HIS A 58 -2.14 -0.44 2.15
CA HIS A 58 -2.05 -0.75 0.72
C HIS A 58 -1.93 0.55 -0.06
N CYS A 59 -0.81 0.73 -0.75
CA CYS A 59 -0.44 1.99 -1.39
C CYS A 59 -0.49 1.85 -2.91
N GLU A 60 -1.50 2.40 -3.55
CA GLU A 60 -1.59 2.61 -5.00
C GLU A 60 -2.43 3.87 -5.28
N ASN A 61 -2.09 4.59 -6.36
CA ASN A 61 -2.85 5.76 -6.80
C ASN A 61 -4.14 5.34 -7.51
N ALA A 62 -5.26 5.36 -6.79
CA ALA A 62 -6.56 4.91 -7.29
C ALA A 62 -7.02 5.69 -8.52
N GLY A 63 -6.92 7.02 -8.49
CA GLY A 63 -7.47 7.88 -9.56
C GLY A 63 -6.79 7.64 -10.91
N VAL A 64 -5.46 7.53 -10.93
CA VAL A 64 -4.72 7.27 -12.16
C VAL A 64 -4.94 5.84 -12.63
N ILE A 65 -4.94 4.86 -11.71
CA ILE A 65 -5.23 3.46 -12.04
C ILE A 65 -6.61 3.32 -12.67
N ASP A 66 -7.64 3.96 -12.12
CA ASP A 66 -8.99 3.91 -12.67
C ASP A 66 -9.06 4.51 -14.07
N ALA A 67 -8.37 5.63 -14.32
CA ALA A 67 -8.27 6.22 -15.65
C ALA A 67 -7.61 5.25 -16.65
N LEU A 68 -6.47 4.66 -16.28
CA LEU A 68 -5.76 3.67 -17.12
C LEU A 68 -6.61 2.43 -17.41
N ILE A 69 -7.38 1.96 -16.42
CA ILE A 69 -8.32 0.85 -16.59
C ILE A 69 -9.42 1.21 -17.61
N GLN A 70 -10.00 2.42 -17.54
CA GLN A 70 -11.02 2.85 -18.49
C GLN A 70 -10.45 2.99 -19.92
N GLU A 71 -9.24 3.53 -20.06
CA GLU A 71 -8.55 3.60 -21.35
C GLU A 71 -8.29 2.21 -21.94
N ALA A 72 -7.82 1.26 -21.13
CA ALA A 72 -7.59 -0.12 -21.55
C ALA A 72 -8.90 -0.81 -21.99
N LYS A 73 -10.00 -0.59 -21.23
CA LYS A 73 -11.33 -1.09 -21.60
C LYS A 73 -11.80 -0.52 -22.94
N ALA A 74 -11.65 0.79 -23.15
CA ALA A 74 -12.02 1.42 -24.42
C ALA A 74 -11.23 0.87 -25.61
N GLN A 75 -10.01 0.37 -25.39
CA GLN A 75 -9.15 -0.27 -26.40
C GLN A 75 -9.36 -1.78 -26.53
N GLY A 76 -10.32 -2.37 -25.79
CA GLY A 76 -10.57 -3.82 -25.78
C GLY A 76 -9.46 -4.66 -25.10
N LYS A 77 -8.57 -4.04 -24.34
CA LYS A 77 -7.46 -4.68 -23.64
C LYS A 77 -7.88 -5.19 -22.26
N LEU A 78 -8.69 -6.26 -22.25
CA LEU A 78 -9.32 -6.80 -21.02
C LEU A 78 -8.58 -8.02 -20.45
N GLY A 79 -7.60 -8.56 -21.16
CA GLY A 79 -6.86 -9.75 -20.72
C GLY A 79 -5.92 -9.48 -19.54
N PRO A 80 -5.61 -10.51 -18.73
CA PRO A 80 -4.75 -10.39 -17.54
C PRO A 80 -3.33 -9.91 -17.85
N GLU A 81 -2.84 -10.09 -19.07
CA GLU A 81 -1.55 -9.60 -19.56
C GLU A 81 -1.46 -8.06 -19.55
N ASN A 82 -2.61 -7.37 -19.56
CA ASN A 82 -2.67 -5.91 -19.49
C ASN A 82 -2.64 -5.36 -18.05
N HIS A 83 -2.73 -6.21 -17.04
CA HIS A 83 -2.73 -5.79 -15.64
C HIS A 83 -1.51 -4.91 -15.28
N PRO A 84 -0.26 -5.23 -15.68
CA PRO A 84 0.89 -4.37 -15.39
C PRO A 84 0.86 -3.02 -16.12
N LEU A 85 0.14 -2.92 -17.24
CA LEU A 85 0.01 -1.68 -18.01
C LEU A 85 -0.93 -0.67 -17.36
N VAL A 86 -1.96 -1.15 -16.67
CA VAL A 86 -2.93 -0.32 -15.95
C VAL A 86 -2.54 -0.09 -14.49
N ARG A 87 -1.50 -0.77 -14.00
CA ARG A 87 -0.94 -0.62 -12.65
C ARG A 87 0.59 -0.49 -12.72
N PRO A 88 1.11 0.58 -13.36
CA PRO A 88 2.54 0.78 -13.45
C PRO A 88 3.16 0.99 -12.05
N ASP A 89 4.41 0.62 -11.92
CA ASP A 89 5.18 0.69 -10.68
C ASP A 89 5.23 2.09 -10.04
N THR A 90 5.09 3.14 -10.85
CA THR A 90 5.00 4.53 -10.40
C THR A 90 3.75 4.81 -9.55
N MET A 91 2.68 4.06 -9.73
CA MET A 91 1.44 4.23 -8.96
C MET A 91 1.59 3.77 -7.51
N GLU A 92 2.34 2.69 -7.29
CA GLU A 92 2.70 2.26 -5.94
C GLU A 92 3.72 3.24 -5.33
N ALA A 93 4.73 3.68 -6.09
CA ALA A 93 5.76 4.57 -5.59
C ALA A 93 5.21 5.94 -5.16
N GLU A 94 4.32 6.53 -5.95
CA GLU A 94 3.64 7.80 -5.61
C GLU A 94 2.82 7.64 -4.32
N ALA A 95 1.99 6.60 -4.23
CA ALA A 95 1.15 6.39 -3.07
C ALA A 95 1.97 6.09 -1.80
N VAL A 96 3.09 5.36 -1.92
CA VAL A 96 4.03 5.16 -0.81
C VAL A 96 4.64 6.50 -0.38
N HIS A 97 5.10 7.34 -1.31
CA HIS A 97 5.61 8.66 -0.99
C HIS A 97 4.57 9.50 -0.22
N ARG A 98 3.34 9.57 -0.73
CA ARG A 98 2.24 10.32 -0.12
C ARG A 98 1.90 9.81 1.28
N LEU A 99 1.80 8.47 1.46
CA LEU A 99 1.63 7.87 2.78
C LEU A 99 2.74 8.30 3.76
N LEU A 100 4.00 8.28 3.32
CA LEU A 100 5.13 8.62 4.18
C LEU A 100 5.13 10.10 4.58
N VAL A 101 4.70 11.01 3.69
CA VAL A 101 4.48 12.42 4.03
C VAL A 101 3.38 12.54 5.10
N ILE A 102 2.23 11.91 4.89
CA ILE A 102 1.10 11.94 5.84
C ILE A 102 1.52 11.37 7.20
N ALA A 103 2.21 10.23 7.22
CA ALA A 103 2.67 9.58 8.45
C ALA A 103 3.68 10.44 9.22
N LYS A 104 4.55 11.17 8.51
CA LYS A 104 5.49 12.11 9.11
C LYS A 104 4.75 13.24 9.84
N GLU A 105 3.77 13.85 9.19
CA GLU A 105 2.96 14.91 9.80
C GLU A 105 2.11 14.40 10.97
N ALA A 106 1.69 13.12 10.92
CA ALA A 106 1.00 12.45 12.03
C ALA A 106 1.96 12.07 13.18
N GLY A 107 3.27 12.14 12.99
CA GLY A 107 4.28 11.70 13.96
C GLY A 107 4.23 10.21 14.27
N ALA A 108 3.81 9.38 13.32
CA ALA A 108 3.44 7.98 13.55
C ALA A 108 4.24 7.00 12.68
N PRO A 109 4.59 5.81 13.22
CA PRO A 109 5.11 4.71 12.41
C PRO A 109 4.01 4.14 11.51
N VAL A 110 4.42 3.67 10.32
CA VAL A 110 3.50 2.99 9.39
C VAL A 110 4.15 1.75 8.79
N MET A 111 3.30 0.82 8.33
CA MET A 111 3.74 -0.34 7.56
C MET A 111 3.22 -0.22 6.11
N VAL A 112 4.12 -0.28 5.15
CA VAL A 112 3.75 -0.52 3.75
C VAL A 112 3.65 -2.02 3.56
N VAL A 113 2.44 -2.52 3.28
CA VAL A 113 2.20 -3.95 3.09
C VAL A 113 2.52 -4.37 1.66
N HIS A 114 2.91 -5.63 1.48
CA HIS A 114 3.16 -6.29 0.18
C HIS A 114 3.83 -5.38 -0.88
N LEU A 115 4.86 -4.65 -0.48
CA LEU A 115 5.68 -3.80 -1.35
C LEU A 115 6.23 -4.60 -2.54
N THR A 116 5.95 -4.16 -3.77
CA THR A 116 6.21 -4.97 -4.97
C THR A 116 7.34 -4.45 -5.84
N ASN A 117 7.71 -3.17 -5.76
CA ASN A 117 8.65 -2.58 -6.70
C ASN A 117 9.78 -1.77 -6.05
N ARG A 118 10.83 -1.54 -6.85
CA ARG A 118 12.04 -0.85 -6.41
C ARG A 118 11.81 0.63 -6.14
N LYS A 119 11.03 1.32 -7.00
CA LYS A 119 10.81 2.77 -6.84
C LYS A 119 10.11 3.08 -5.52
N ALA A 120 9.08 2.28 -5.16
CA ALA A 120 8.42 2.41 -3.88
C ALA A 120 9.36 2.10 -2.69
N TYR A 121 10.27 1.13 -2.85
CA TYR A 121 11.29 0.85 -1.83
C TYR A 121 12.28 2.01 -1.64
N GLU A 122 12.66 2.70 -2.72
CA GLU A 122 13.54 3.86 -2.66
C GLU A 122 12.89 5.03 -1.87
N GLU A 123 11.56 5.20 -1.94
CA GLU A 123 10.83 6.15 -1.09
C GLU A 123 10.95 5.79 0.40
N ILE A 124 10.82 4.50 0.73
CA ILE A 124 10.97 4.04 2.13
C ILE A 124 12.38 4.27 2.65
N ILE A 125 13.41 4.01 1.85
CA ILE A 125 14.80 4.27 2.25
C ILE A 125 15.00 5.75 2.54
N ARG A 126 14.56 6.65 1.66
CA ARG A 126 14.63 8.09 1.88
C ARG A 126 13.93 8.54 3.16
N ALA A 127 12.75 7.99 3.44
CA ALA A 127 12.02 8.32 4.66
C ALA A 127 12.77 7.86 5.92
N ARG A 128 13.35 6.67 5.89
CA ARG A 128 14.18 6.13 7.00
C ARG A 128 15.45 6.95 7.23
N GLU A 129 16.13 7.36 6.16
CA GLU A 129 17.31 8.25 6.23
C GLU A 129 16.95 9.60 6.85
N ASN A 130 15.71 10.06 6.69
CA ASN A 130 15.15 11.25 7.35
C ASN A 130 14.53 10.98 8.73
N GLY A 131 14.82 9.83 9.35
CA GLY A 131 14.45 9.51 10.73
C GLY A 131 13.02 8.97 10.91
N GLN A 132 12.28 8.65 9.84
CA GLN A 132 10.95 8.05 9.97
C GLN A 132 11.03 6.55 10.30
N THR A 133 10.15 6.09 11.18
CA THR A 133 9.95 4.68 11.46
C THR A 133 8.97 4.08 10.43
N VAL A 134 9.49 3.36 9.45
CA VAL A 134 8.69 2.73 8.40
C VAL A 134 8.99 1.24 8.36
N ILE A 135 7.97 0.42 8.46
CA ILE A 135 8.03 -1.03 8.26
C ILE A 135 7.58 -1.32 6.82
N CYS A 136 8.22 -2.24 6.14
CA CYS A 136 7.73 -2.74 4.86
C CYS A 136 7.73 -4.26 4.86
N ARG A 137 6.68 -4.85 4.32
CA ARG A 137 6.54 -6.28 4.12
C ARG A 137 6.55 -6.58 2.63
N ARG A 138 7.46 -7.44 2.19
CA ARG A 138 7.48 -7.97 0.83
C ARG A 138 6.67 -9.26 0.75
N PRO A 139 5.86 -9.48 -0.29
CA PRO A 139 5.36 -10.81 -0.58
C PRO A 139 6.53 -11.74 -0.92
N VAL A 140 6.49 -12.98 -0.45
CA VAL A 140 7.56 -13.98 -0.73
C VAL A 140 7.81 -14.12 -2.23
N LEU A 141 6.76 -14.06 -3.04
CA LEU A 141 6.86 -14.16 -4.50
C LEU A 141 7.62 -12.99 -5.15
N SER A 142 7.49 -11.76 -4.62
CA SER A 142 8.20 -10.59 -5.16
C SER A 142 9.69 -10.58 -4.80
N ILE A 143 10.09 -11.19 -3.69
CA ILE A 143 11.50 -11.42 -3.35
C ILE A 143 12.15 -12.32 -4.42
N LEU A 144 11.47 -13.40 -4.78
CA LEU A 144 11.93 -14.30 -5.84
C LEU A 144 12.03 -13.62 -7.21
N LEU A 145 11.12 -12.70 -7.54
CA LEU A 145 11.12 -11.97 -8.81
C LEU A 145 12.20 -10.88 -8.88
N LEU A 146 12.47 -10.17 -7.78
CA LEU A 146 13.50 -9.12 -7.73
C LEU A 146 14.93 -9.69 -7.71
N GLU A 147 15.17 -10.79 -7.02
CA GLU A 147 16.44 -11.50 -7.09
C GLU A 147 16.68 -12.12 -8.47
N ARG A 148 15.62 -12.57 -9.14
CA ARG A 148 15.69 -13.18 -10.48
C ARG A 148 15.94 -12.19 -11.61
N GLN A 149 15.47 -10.94 -11.51
CA GLN A 149 15.85 -9.92 -12.50
C GLN A 149 17.36 -9.62 -12.52
N ARG A 150 18.06 -9.93 -11.41
CA ARG A 150 19.54 -9.84 -11.35
C ARG A 150 20.25 -11.13 -11.79
N LEU A 151 19.64 -12.28 -11.64
CA LEU A 151 20.35 -13.57 -11.73
C LEU A 151 19.95 -14.45 -12.94
N ILE A 152 18.74 -14.32 -13.53
CA ILE A 152 18.32 -15.23 -14.61
C ILE A 152 17.37 -14.54 -15.61
N PRO A 153 17.86 -14.04 -16.75
CA PRO A 153 17.00 -13.45 -17.81
C PRO A 153 15.95 -14.40 -18.41
N ASN A 154 16.10 -15.72 -18.25
CA ASN A 154 15.30 -16.72 -18.97
C ASN A 154 14.29 -17.51 -18.13
N LEU A 155 14.01 -17.12 -16.87
CA LEU A 155 13.13 -17.91 -16.01
C LEU A 155 11.65 -17.52 -16.09
N ILE A 156 11.32 -16.30 -16.56
CA ILE A 156 9.93 -15.86 -16.79
C ILE A 156 9.24 -16.78 -17.84
N SER A 157 9.99 -17.26 -18.82
CA SER A 157 9.48 -18.19 -19.84
C SER A 157 9.18 -19.60 -19.32
N LYS A 158 9.69 -19.98 -18.15
CA LYS A 158 9.44 -21.31 -17.55
C LYS A 158 8.31 -21.32 -16.51
N VAL A 159 8.01 -20.19 -15.86
CA VAL A 159 6.92 -20.10 -14.86
C VAL A 159 5.56 -19.84 -15.51
N ALA A 160 5.52 -19.28 -16.71
CA ALA A 160 4.29 -19.08 -17.48
C ALA A 160 3.72 -20.37 -18.13
N LYS A 161 4.30 -21.54 -17.84
CA LYS A 161 3.85 -22.84 -18.37
C LYS A 161 3.19 -23.76 -17.35
N TYR A 162 2.85 -23.25 -16.13
CA TYR A 162 2.10 -24.02 -15.13
C TYR A 162 0.90 -23.25 -14.62
#